data_be52fd5650012ba59453118812c6d15d
#
_entry.id   be52fd5650012ba59453118812c6d15d
#
_cell.length_a   1.000
_cell.length_b   1.000
_cell.length_c   1.000
_cell.angle_alpha   90.00
_cell.angle_beta   90.00
_cell.angle_gamma   90.00
#
_symmetry.space_group_name_H-M   'P 1'
#
loop_
_entity.id
_entity.type
_entity.pdbx_description
1 polymer ?
#
loop_
_entity_poly.entity_id
_entity_poly.type
_entity_poly.pdbx_seq_one_letter_code
_entity_poly.pdbx_strand_id
1 'polypeptide(L)'
;VLIGSSLGGFYATQLVAKYGVPAVLINPAMRPWQLFHGLFGGELPYVVNAQWTLDQTQLDQLEQMAVPFVQDADKILVLLQQDDEVLDYREAQRYYSNAAHQSMIMTEANGNHAMDNFADKIPMALQFLSDCIK
;
A
#
# COMPACT_ATOMS: atom_id res chain seq x y z
N VAL A 1 -13.78 6.81 3.44
CA VAL A 1 -12.32 7.05 3.41
C VAL A 1 -11.59 5.81 3.89
N LEU A 2 -10.35 5.65 3.44
CA LEU A 2 -9.53 4.49 3.76
C LEU A 2 -8.17 4.93 4.27
N ILE A 3 -7.61 4.16 5.20
CA ILE A 3 -6.19 4.25 5.57
C ILE A 3 -5.66 2.82 5.52
N GLY A 4 -4.66 2.58 4.68
CA GLY A 4 -4.10 1.25 4.48
C GLY A 4 -2.59 1.23 4.64
N SER A 5 -2.08 0.30 5.45
CA SER A 5 -0.66 0.10 5.67
C SER A 5 -0.20 -1.19 5.04
N SER A 6 0.94 -1.19 4.35
CA SER A 6 1.55 -2.37 3.74
C SER A 6 0.58 -3.09 2.81
N LEU A 7 0.19 -4.33 3.11
CA LEU A 7 -0.83 -5.08 2.35
C LEU A 7 -2.15 -4.31 2.31
N GLY A 8 -2.52 -3.62 3.40
CA GLY A 8 -3.70 -2.77 3.44
C GLY A 8 -3.65 -1.64 2.41
N GLY A 9 -2.48 -1.13 2.10
CA GLY A 9 -2.29 -0.14 1.03
C GLY A 9 -2.57 -0.71 -0.36
N PHE A 10 -2.19 -1.95 -0.59
CA PHE A 10 -2.53 -2.66 -1.82
C PHE A 10 -4.06 -2.78 -1.99
N TYR A 11 -4.75 -3.24 -0.95
CA TYR A 11 -6.20 -3.35 -0.98
C TYR A 11 -6.88 -1.98 -1.10
N ALA A 12 -6.37 -0.96 -0.41
CA ALA A 12 -6.94 0.39 -0.49
C ALA A 12 -6.84 0.94 -1.92
N THR A 13 -5.72 0.72 -2.62
CA THR A 13 -5.55 1.14 -4.01
C THR A 13 -6.60 0.49 -4.91
N GLN A 14 -6.87 -0.80 -4.72
CA GLN A 14 -7.89 -1.52 -5.46
C GLN A 14 -9.30 -0.96 -5.16
N LEU A 15 -9.58 -0.63 -3.91
CA LEU A 15 -10.86 -0.07 -3.52
C LEU A 15 -11.06 1.36 -4.03
N VAL A 16 -10.00 2.17 -4.09
CA VAL A 16 -10.05 3.49 -4.72
C VAL A 16 -10.42 3.34 -6.20
N ALA A 17 -9.78 2.41 -6.91
CA ALA A 17 -10.07 2.15 -8.32
C ALA A 17 -11.52 1.71 -8.54
N LYS A 18 -12.07 0.93 -7.62
CA LYS A 18 -13.41 0.36 -7.75
C LYS A 18 -14.51 1.33 -7.33
N TYR A 19 -14.30 2.09 -6.26
CA TYR A 19 -15.36 2.88 -5.63
C TYR A 19 -15.10 4.38 -5.63
N GLY A 20 -13.91 4.83 -6.02
CA GLY A 20 -13.57 6.26 -6.04
C GLY A 20 -13.49 6.90 -4.66
N VAL A 21 -13.26 6.13 -3.60
CA VAL A 21 -13.13 6.66 -2.23
C VAL A 21 -11.71 7.14 -1.98
N PRO A 22 -11.51 8.23 -1.21
CA PRO A 22 -10.16 8.69 -0.91
C PRO A 22 -9.43 7.80 0.09
N ALA A 23 -8.11 7.76 -0.03
CA ALA A 23 -7.26 6.90 0.79
C ALA A 23 -5.93 7.54 1.16
N VAL A 24 -5.44 7.18 2.36
CA VAL A 24 -4.07 7.43 2.79
C VAL A 24 -3.35 6.08 2.87
N LEU A 25 -2.22 5.96 2.21
CA LEU A 25 -1.44 4.72 2.15
C LEU A 25 -0.14 4.90 2.92
N ILE A 26 0.20 3.91 3.74
CA ILE A 26 1.39 3.91 4.57
C ILE A 26 2.29 2.77 4.10
N ASN A 27 3.45 3.10 3.52
CA ASN A 27 4.39 2.10 3.02
C ASN A 27 3.69 0.95 2.30
N PRO A 28 2.90 1.24 1.22
CA PRO A 28 2.04 0.24 0.59
C PRO A 28 2.84 -0.86 -0.09
N ALA A 29 2.35 -2.09 0.01
CA ALA A 29 2.88 -3.22 -0.74
C ALA A 29 2.43 -3.12 -2.19
N MET A 30 3.37 -3.26 -3.13
CA MET A 30 3.10 -3.12 -4.55
C MET A 30 2.85 -4.46 -5.23
N ARG A 31 3.53 -5.50 -4.76
CA ARG A 31 3.44 -6.87 -5.28
C ARG A 31 3.39 -7.85 -4.12
N PRO A 32 2.26 -7.88 -3.37
CA PRO A 32 2.19 -8.68 -2.15
C PRO A 32 2.40 -10.19 -2.38
N TRP A 33 2.05 -10.70 -3.56
CA TRP A 33 2.33 -12.10 -3.90
C TRP A 33 3.84 -12.41 -3.88
N GLN A 34 4.69 -11.47 -4.26
CA GLN A 34 6.15 -11.62 -4.17
C GLN A 34 6.66 -11.38 -2.75
N LEU A 35 6.06 -10.43 -2.04
CA LEU A 35 6.40 -10.15 -0.66
C LEU A 35 6.25 -11.39 0.22
N PHE A 36 5.18 -12.15 0.04
CA PHE A 36 4.95 -13.35 0.84
C PHE A 36 5.99 -14.43 0.58
N HIS A 37 6.47 -14.60 -0.64
CA HIS A 37 7.57 -15.50 -0.91
C HIS A 37 8.83 -15.14 -0.09
N GLY A 38 9.14 -13.86 0.02
CA GLY A 38 10.28 -13.39 0.81
C GLY A 38 10.07 -13.51 2.32
N LEU A 39 8.83 -13.29 2.81
CA LEU A 39 8.53 -13.31 4.24
C LEU A 39 8.48 -14.73 4.82
N PHE A 40 7.85 -15.65 4.11
CA PHE A 40 7.64 -17.00 4.63
C PHE A 40 8.73 -17.97 4.21
N GLY A 41 9.34 -17.77 3.03
CA GLY A 41 10.37 -18.65 2.52
C GLY A 41 9.87 -20.06 2.26
N GLY A 42 10.76 -20.93 1.72
CA GLY A 42 10.43 -22.33 1.51
C GLY A 42 9.36 -22.56 0.43
N GLU A 43 8.63 -23.66 0.57
CA GLU A 43 7.67 -24.11 -0.41
C GLU A 43 6.23 -23.84 0.04
N LEU A 44 5.34 -23.69 -0.95
CA LEU A 44 3.90 -23.57 -0.73
C LEU A 44 3.33 -24.92 -0.25
N PRO A 45 2.29 -24.93 0.59
CA PRO A 45 1.61 -23.76 1.16
C PRO A 45 2.39 -23.14 2.32
N TYR A 46 2.30 -21.82 2.48
CA TYR A 46 2.89 -21.14 3.62
C TYR A 46 1.95 -21.23 4.82
N VAL A 47 2.46 -21.69 5.95
CA VAL A 47 1.68 -21.76 7.20
C VAL A 47 1.75 -20.38 7.87
N VAL A 48 0.63 -19.67 7.87
CA VAL A 48 0.53 -18.35 8.51
C VAL A 48 0.27 -18.50 10.00
N ASN A 49 -0.68 -19.37 10.36
CA ASN A 49 -0.97 -19.75 11.74
C ASN A 49 -1.64 -21.12 11.79
N ALA A 50 -2.07 -21.57 12.98
CA ALA A 50 -2.67 -22.89 13.16
C ALA A 50 -3.97 -23.11 12.36
N GLN A 51 -4.66 -22.02 11.97
CA GLN A 51 -5.95 -22.08 11.28
C GLN A 51 -5.87 -21.66 9.82
N TRP A 52 -4.75 -21.13 9.36
CA TRP A 52 -4.68 -20.55 8.03
C TRP A 52 -3.36 -20.83 7.34
N THR A 53 -3.47 -21.28 6.07
CA THR A 53 -2.34 -21.44 5.17
C THR A 53 -2.57 -20.59 3.92
N LEU A 54 -1.47 -20.17 3.30
CA LEU A 54 -1.45 -19.38 2.08
C LEU A 54 -0.87 -20.22 0.96
N ASP A 55 -1.64 -20.49 -0.09
CA ASP A 55 -1.22 -21.31 -1.22
C ASP A 55 -1.14 -20.49 -2.52
N GLN A 56 -0.77 -21.16 -3.61
CA GLN A 56 -0.62 -20.51 -4.92
C GLN A 56 -1.93 -19.88 -5.40
N THR A 57 -3.07 -20.49 -5.13
CA THR A 57 -4.38 -19.96 -5.54
C THR A 57 -4.62 -18.58 -4.95
N GLN A 58 -4.30 -18.40 -3.67
CA GLN A 58 -4.47 -17.12 -2.99
C GLN A 58 -3.48 -16.07 -3.49
N LEU A 59 -2.24 -16.48 -3.78
CA LEU A 59 -1.25 -15.57 -4.38
C LEU A 59 -1.68 -15.12 -5.77
N ASP A 60 -2.24 -16.02 -6.57
CA ASP A 60 -2.77 -15.69 -7.90
C ASP A 60 -3.94 -14.73 -7.80
N GLN A 61 -4.82 -14.91 -6.81
CA GLN A 61 -5.94 -14.00 -6.57
C GLN A 61 -5.45 -12.59 -6.23
N LEU A 62 -4.40 -12.46 -5.42
CA LEU A 62 -3.79 -11.16 -5.12
C LEU A 62 -3.25 -10.50 -6.39
N GLU A 63 -2.54 -11.26 -7.22
CA GLU A 63 -1.99 -10.74 -8.47
C GLU A 63 -3.10 -10.26 -9.42
N GLN A 64 -4.20 -11.00 -9.49
CA GLN A 64 -5.36 -10.62 -10.31
C GLN A 64 -6.06 -9.35 -9.80
N MET A 65 -5.95 -9.05 -8.50
CA MET A 65 -6.51 -7.84 -7.92
C MET A 65 -5.64 -6.60 -8.17
N ALA A 66 -4.41 -6.77 -8.65
CA ALA A 66 -3.51 -5.66 -8.88
C ALA A 66 -4.10 -4.66 -9.87
N VAL A 67 -3.93 -3.38 -9.57
CA VAL A 67 -4.34 -2.28 -10.43
C VAL A 67 -3.11 -1.87 -11.26
N PRO A 68 -3.07 -2.16 -12.58
CA PRO A 68 -1.87 -1.91 -13.39
C PRO A 68 -1.46 -0.44 -13.42
N PHE A 69 -2.43 0.46 -13.45
CA PHE A 69 -2.21 1.91 -13.43
C PHE A 69 -3.09 2.53 -12.36
N VAL A 70 -2.53 3.46 -11.59
CA VAL A 70 -3.27 4.09 -10.51
C VAL A 70 -4.51 4.81 -11.05
N GLN A 71 -5.66 4.56 -10.41
CA GLN A 71 -6.93 5.21 -10.72
C GLN A 71 -7.24 6.24 -9.63
N ASP A 72 -7.88 7.35 -10.02
CA ASP A 72 -8.23 8.44 -9.10
C ASP A 72 -7.03 8.86 -8.23
N ALA A 73 -5.89 9.05 -8.88
CA ALA A 73 -4.62 9.33 -8.21
C ALA A 73 -4.68 10.54 -7.28
N ASP A 74 -5.48 11.54 -7.62
CA ASP A 74 -5.69 12.75 -6.82
C ASP A 74 -6.42 12.49 -5.50
N LYS A 75 -7.04 11.32 -5.35
CA LYS A 75 -7.69 10.89 -4.10
C LYS A 75 -6.79 10.05 -3.20
N ILE A 76 -5.51 9.93 -3.55
CA ILE A 76 -4.56 9.08 -2.83
C ILE A 76 -3.42 9.95 -2.29
N LEU A 77 -3.19 9.87 -0.98
CA LEU A 77 -1.98 10.36 -0.32
C LEU A 77 -1.12 9.15 0.04
N VAL A 78 0.12 9.15 -0.42
CA VAL A 78 1.08 8.06 -0.15
C VAL A 78 2.15 8.58 0.79
N LEU A 79 2.32 7.90 1.92
CA LEU A 79 3.35 8.20 2.91
C LEU A 79 4.41 7.10 2.83
N LEU A 80 5.64 7.50 2.54
CA LEU A 80 6.78 6.58 2.34
C LEU A 80 7.91 6.93 3.28
N GLN A 81 8.63 5.92 3.75
CA GLN A 81 9.87 6.10 4.50
C GLN A 81 11.00 5.35 3.80
N GLN A 82 12.12 6.04 3.59
CA GLN A 82 13.23 5.50 2.80
C GLN A 82 13.92 4.33 3.49
N ASP A 83 13.88 4.27 4.81
CA ASP A 83 14.47 3.19 5.60
C ASP A 83 13.49 2.03 5.88
N ASP A 84 12.41 1.92 5.09
CA ASP A 84 11.54 0.74 5.11
C ASP A 84 12.40 -0.51 4.85
N GLU A 85 12.48 -1.38 5.87
CA GLU A 85 13.34 -2.58 5.84
C GLU A 85 12.66 -3.76 5.14
N VAL A 86 11.39 -3.62 4.77
CA VAL A 86 10.59 -4.68 4.14
C VAL A 86 10.40 -4.41 2.66
N LEU A 87 10.09 -3.16 2.29
CA LEU A 87 9.72 -2.77 0.93
C LEU A 87 10.64 -1.66 0.43
N ASP A 88 10.96 -1.72 -0.86
CA ASP A 88 11.68 -0.63 -1.52
C ASP A 88 10.69 0.50 -1.83
N TYR A 89 10.81 1.62 -1.11
CA TYR A 89 9.91 2.77 -1.27
C TYR A 89 9.87 3.28 -2.71
N ARG A 90 10.92 3.07 -3.50
CA ARG A 90 11.01 3.55 -4.88
C ARG A 90 10.00 2.88 -5.80
N GLU A 91 9.59 1.65 -5.51
CA GLU A 91 8.52 0.99 -6.27
C GLU A 91 7.19 1.74 -6.16
N ALA A 92 6.80 2.06 -4.93
CA ALA A 92 5.57 2.83 -4.69
C ALA A 92 5.69 4.22 -5.31
N GLN A 93 6.83 4.87 -5.14
CA GLN A 93 7.06 6.21 -5.69
C GLN A 93 6.87 6.23 -7.20
N ARG A 94 7.42 5.24 -7.91
CA ARG A 94 7.25 5.13 -9.37
C ARG A 94 5.80 4.89 -9.76
N TYR A 95 5.14 3.96 -9.09
CA TYR A 95 3.76 3.58 -9.42
C TYR A 95 2.79 4.76 -9.25
N TYR A 96 2.84 5.43 -8.09
CA TYR A 96 1.88 6.50 -7.79
C TYR A 96 2.21 7.82 -8.48
N SER A 97 3.38 7.96 -9.09
CA SER A 97 3.73 9.14 -9.89
C SER A 97 3.64 8.91 -11.39
N ASN A 98 3.26 7.72 -11.84
CA ASN A 98 3.23 7.34 -13.25
C ASN A 98 1.83 7.48 -13.87
N ALA A 99 1.09 8.51 -13.49
CA ALA A 99 -0.23 8.78 -14.03
C ALA A 99 -0.31 10.22 -14.53
N ALA A 100 -1.30 10.51 -15.38
CA ALA A 100 -1.57 11.87 -15.85
C ALA A 100 -1.87 12.80 -14.67
N HIS A 101 -2.55 12.27 -13.64
CA HIS A 101 -2.77 12.94 -12.36
C HIS A 101 -2.02 12.17 -11.30
N GLN A 102 -1.01 12.79 -10.72
CA GLN A 102 -0.18 12.14 -9.71
C GLN A 102 -0.85 12.15 -8.35
N SER A 103 -0.61 11.09 -7.58
CA SER A 103 -0.94 11.07 -6.16
C SER A 103 -0.07 12.07 -5.41
N MET A 104 -0.56 12.57 -4.28
CA MET A 104 0.28 13.29 -3.36
C MET A 104 1.20 12.29 -2.65
N ILE A 105 2.52 12.51 -2.76
CA ILE A 105 3.51 11.60 -2.19
C ILE A 105 4.39 12.38 -1.22
N MET A 106 4.48 11.88 0.01
CA MET A 106 5.40 12.42 1.01
C MET A 106 6.41 11.33 1.36
N THR A 107 7.69 11.59 1.11
CA THR A 107 8.78 10.65 1.38
C THR A 107 9.69 11.22 2.44
N GLU A 108 9.94 10.45 3.49
CA GLU A 108 10.86 10.81 4.57
C GLU A 108 12.16 10.05 4.46
N ALA A 109 13.27 10.68 4.84
CA ALA A 109 14.62 10.14 4.69
C ALA A 109 14.92 8.95 5.60
N ASN A 110 14.24 8.85 6.74
CA ASN A 110 14.47 7.81 7.75
C ASN A 110 13.22 6.96 7.93
N GLY A 111 13.03 6.41 9.10
CA GLY A 111 11.83 5.69 9.48
C GLY A 111 11.95 4.18 9.34
N ASN A 112 10.82 3.51 9.21
CA ASN A 112 10.74 2.06 9.09
C ASN A 112 9.45 1.63 8.43
N HIS A 113 9.29 0.32 8.19
CA HIS A 113 8.09 -0.21 7.53
C HIS A 113 6.80 0.08 8.31
N ALA A 114 6.85 -0.03 9.64
CA ALA A 114 5.68 0.21 10.50
C ALA A 114 5.27 1.68 10.57
N MET A 115 6.15 2.60 10.19
CA MET A 115 5.96 4.05 10.32
C MET A 115 5.62 4.42 11.77
N ASP A 116 6.60 4.22 12.67
CA ASP A 116 6.40 4.43 14.11
C ASP A 116 5.97 5.86 14.46
N ASN A 117 6.31 6.83 13.61
CA ASN A 117 5.94 8.23 13.79
C ASN A 117 4.65 8.62 13.08
N PHE A 118 3.80 7.66 12.72
CA PHE A 118 2.56 7.95 12.00
C PHE A 118 1.64 8.88 12.79
N ALA A 119 1.67 8.81 14.12
CA ALA A 119 0.86 9.70 14.96
C ALA A 119 1.06 11.17 14.63
N ASP A 120 2.29 11.56 14.29
CA ASP A 120 2.61 12.95 13.93
C ASP A 120 2.00 13.36 12.58
N LYS A 121 1.59 12.41 11.76
CA LYS A 121 1.05 12.63 10.43
C LYS A 121 -0.47 12.60 10.39
N ILE A 122 -1.11 12.19 11.47
CA ILE A 122 -2.57 12.03 11.51
C ILE A 122 -3.31 13.32 11.17
N PRO A 123 -2.94 14.51 11.73
CA PRO A 123 -3.65 15.74 11.36
C PRO A 123 -3.62 16.03 9.87
N MET A 124 -2.46 15.85 9.22
CA MET A 124 -2.32 16.06 7.78
C MET A 124 -3.12 15.03 6.99
N ALA A 125 -3.07 13.76 7.39
CA ALA A 125 -3.81 12.68 6.73
C ALA A 125 -5.32 12.94 6.77
N LEU A 126 -5.83 13.33 7.93
CA LEU A 126 -7.25 13.65 8.09
C LEU A 126 -7.65 14.87 7.27
N GLN A 127 -6.80 15.89 7.21
CA GLN A 127 -7.05 17.07 6.39
C GLN A 127 -7.14 16.69 4.91
N PHE A 128 -6.21 15.87 4.43
CA PHE A 128 -6.23 15.37 3.04
C PHE A 128 -7.55 14.65 2.74
N LEU A 129 -7.93 13.70 3.60
CA LEU A 129 -9.17 12.93 3.40
C LEU A 129 -10.40 13.83 3.44
N SER A 130 -10.44 14.78 4.36
CA SER A 130 -11.53 15.76 4.46
C SER A 130 -11.64 16.60 3.19
N ASP A 131 -10.54 17.04 2.65
CA ASP A 131 -10.53 17.86 1.43
C ASP A 131 -11.03 17.06 0.22
N CYS A 132 -10.78 15.77 0.16
CA CYS A 132 -11.22 14.91 -0.94
C CYS A 132 -12.73 14.68 -0.95
N ILE A 133 -13.42 14.81 0.18
CA ILE A 133 -14.86 14.54 0.29
C ILE A 133 -15.73 15.81 0.35
N LYS A 134 -15.11 16.96 0.24
CA LYS A 134 -15.85 18.26 0.20
C LYS A 134 -16.51 18.51 -1.15
#